data_0fef7d67a07c8c5a061cf9bbd40db49e
#
_entry.id   0fef7d67a07c8c5a061cf9bbd40db49e
#
_cell.length_a   1.000
_cell.length_b   1.000
_cell.length_c   1.000
_cell.angle_alpha   90.00
_cell.angle_beta   90.00
_cell.angle_gamma   90.00
#
_symmetry.space_group_name_H-M   'P 1'
#
loop_
_entity.id
_entity.type
_entity.pdbx_description
1 polymer ?
#
loop_
_entity_poly.entity_id
_entity_poly.type
_entity_poly.pdbx_seq_one_letter_code
_entity_poly.pdbx_strand_id
1 'polypeptide(L)'
;MKSIIRISALAVGLLCLGAVAALAQGQNGRGDGKQAVGVSYYKLPPGRQDEWLALYKKYHFPIMKYEIEHGQVISEKIFASGSHSIQPSWDIAIVVVSPAPGARKAPEKTRAEIIRSLFPDLADYVKGEKQRWALTLEHWDEKLVELDLDNGPLSLYEPIDAPARK
;
A
#
# COMPACT_ATOMS: atom_id res chain seq x y z
N MET A 1 -8.26 56.84 -20.81
CA MET A 1 -8.78 55.84 -19.87
C MET A 1 -8.13 54.50 -20.21
N LYS A 2 -7.14 54.05 -19.42
CA LYS A 2 -6.39 52.81 -19.64
C LYS A 2 -6.93 51.77 -18.66
N SER A 3 -7.56 50.70 -19.16
CA SER A 3 -8.12 49.62 -18.40
C SER A 3 -7.00 48.61 -18.11
N ILE A 4 -6.67 48.37 -16.86
CA ILE A 4 -5.67 47.38 -16.40
C ILE A 4 -6.40 46.08 -16.14
N ILE A 5 -6.19 45.10 -17.01
CA ILE A 5 -6.66 43.72 -16.81
C ILE A 5 -5.73 43.04 -15.81
N ARG A 6 -6.22 42.76 -14.61
CA ARG A 6 -5.54 41.94 -13.62
C ARG A 6 -5.77 40.49 -13.97
N ILE A 7 -4.70 39.78 -14.38
CA ILE A 7 -4.69 38.35 -14.55
C ILE A 7 -4.43 37.75 -13.16
N SER A 8 -5.47 37.18 -12.58
CA SER A 8 -5.35 36.38 -11.35
C SER A 8 -4.83 34.99 -11.71
N ALA A 9 -3.60 34.71 -11.36
CA ALA A 9 -3.01 33.39 -11.46
C ALA A 9 -3.69 32.46 -10.44
N LEU A 10 -4.50 31.54 -10.91
CA LEU A 10 -5.06 30.46 -10.11
C LEU A 10 -3.94 29.43 -9.84
N ALA A 11 -3.37 29.46 -8.64
CA ALA A 11 -2.53 28.40 -8.15
C ALA A 11 -3.39 27.16 -7.87
N VAL A 12 -3.45 26.23 -8.81
CA VAL A 12 -4.04 24.91 -8.60
C VAL A 12 -3.05 24.13 -7.74
N GLY A 13 -3.35 24.02 -6.46
CA GLY A 13 -2.59 23.27 -5.47
C GLY A 13 -2.51 21.79 -5.84
N LEU A 14 -1.28 21.32 -6.03
CA LEU A 14 -0.90 19.92 -6.18
C LEU A 14 -0.92 19.28 -4.78
N LEU A 15 -2.10 18.86 -4.32
CA LEU A 15 -2.33 18.26 -3.01
C LEU A 15 -2.97 16.88 -3.17
N CYS A 16 -2.19 15.88 -3.58
CA CYS A 16 -2.55 14.45 -3.46
C CYS A 16 -1.33 13.53 -3.57
N LEU A 17 -0.22 13.82 -2.90
CA LEU A 17 0.96 12.93 -2.89
C LEU A 17 1.51 12.70 -1.47
N GLY A 18 0.64 12.71 -0.46
CA GLY A 18 1.06 12.68 0.94
C GLY A 18 0.63 11.49 1.80
N ALA A 19 -0.09 10.49 1.27
CA ALA A 19 -0.72 9.51 2.16
C ALA A 19 0.03 8.17 2.35
N VAL A 20 1.07 7.86 1.57
CA VAL A 20 1.75 6.55 1.67
C VAL A 20 3.05 6.61 2.48
N ALA A 21 3.64 7.78 2.69
CA ALA A 21 4.86 7.92 3.50
C ALA A 21 4.60 7.99 5.01
N ALA A 22 3.37 8.23 5.45
CA ALA A 22 3.04 8.37 6.88
C ALA A 22 2.90 7.05 7.65
N LEU A 23 2.90 5.90 6.99
CA LEU A 23 2.83 4.59 7.65
C LEU A 23 4.19 4.09 8.15
N ALA A 24 5.28 4.81 7.90
CA ALA A 24 6.62 4.43 8.34
C ALA A 24 7.03 5.02 9.71
N GLN A 25 6.22 5.88 10.30
CA GLN A 25 6.56 6.50 11.59
C GLN A 25 5.53 6.15 12.66
N GLY A 26 5.88 5.20 13.47
CA GLY A 26 5.25 5.00 14.75
C GLY A 26 4.77 3.60 15.05
N GLN A 27 5.70 2.71 15.22
CA GLN A 27 5.68 1.73 16.31
C GLN A 27 7.07 1.13 16.41
N ASN A 28 7.74 1.37 17.52
CA ASN A 28 8.88 0.58 18.00
C ASN A 28 8.39 -0.84 18.33
N GLY A 29 7.90 -1.55 17.30
CA GLY A 29 7.74 -2.97 17.36
C GLY A 29 9.14 -3.54 17.32
N ARG A 30 9.60 -4.11 18.41
CA ARG A 30 10.78 -4.97 18.45
C ARG A 30 10.66 -5.96 17.30
N GLY A 31 11.45 -5.76 16.27
CA GLY A 31 11.63 -6.73 15.20
C GLY A 31 12.39 -7.90 15.78
N ASP A 32 11.67 -8.90 16.25
CA ASP A 32 12.19 -10.21 16.62
C ASP A 32 12.64 -11.03 15.40
N GLY A 33 13.04 -10.37 14.34
CA GLY A 33 13.50 -11.00 13.10
C GLY A 33 12.37 -11.50 12.19
N LYS A 34 11.11 -11.33 12.58
CA LYS A 34 9.95 -11.80 11.80
C LYS A 34 9.63 -10.90 10.61
N GLN A 35 9.09 -11.49 9.56
CA GLN A 35 8.60 -10.78 8.38
C GLN A 35 7.41 -9.88 8.74
N ALA A 36 7.31 -8.74 8.08
CA ALA A 36 6.13 -7.89 8.19
C ALA A 36 5.08 -8.33 7.13
N VAL A 37 3.87 -8.59 7.57
CA VAL A 37 2.75 -8.97 6.70
C VAL A 37 1.70 -7.88 6.74
N GLY A 38 1.33 -7.37 5.56
CA GLY A 38 0.23 -6.43 5.38
C GLY A 38 -0.84 -7.02 4.46
N VAL A 39 -2.08 -6.68 4.70
CA VAL A 39 -3.20 -7.04 3.83
C VAL A 39 -3.96 -5.78 3.47
N SER A 40 -4.13 -5.55 2.17
CA SER A 40 -4.96 -4.47 1.61
C SER A 40 -6.26 -5.07 1.08
N TYR A 41 -7.39 -4.60 1.57
CA TYR A 41 -8.71 -5.04 1.13
C TYR A 41 -9.37 -3.99 0.25
N TYR A 42 -10.08 -4.44 -0.77
CA TYR A 42 -10.78 -3.60 -1.73
C TYR A 42 -12.21 -4.09 -1.92
N LYS A 43 -13.16 -3.16 -1.76
CA LYS A 43 -14.57 -3.34 -2.14
C LYS A 43 -14.80 -2.67 -3.49
N LEU A 44 -15.41 -3.38 -4.42
CA LEU A 44 -15.60 -2.95 -5.80
C LEU A 44 -17.09 -2.96 -6.17
N PRO A 45 -17.52 -2.17 -7.17
CA PRO A 45 -18.86 -2.29 -7.71
C PRO A 45 -19.09 -3.69 -8.31
N PRO A 46 -20.30 -4.25 -8.21
CA PRO A 46 -20.60 -5.55 -8.79
C PRO A 46 -20.22 -5.64 -10.26
N GLY A 47 -19.52 -6.71 -10.63
CA GLY A 47 -19.11 -6.98 -12.02
C GLY A 47 -17.93 -6.14 -12.54
N ARG A 48 -17.25 -5.35 -11.69
CA ARG A 48 -16.11 -4.51 -12.10
C ARG A 48 -14.76 -5.05 -11.64
N GLN A 49 -14.70 -6.26 -11.09
CA GLN A 49 -13.48 -6.89 -10.57
C GLN A 49 -12.43 -7.07 -11.67
N ASP A 50 -12.82 -7.55 -12.84
CA ASP A 50 -11.88 -7.79 -13.95
C ASP A 50 -11.27 -6.49 -14.48
N GLU A 51 -12.05 -5.42 -14.57
CA GLU A 51 -11.56 -4.11 -14.98
C GLU A 51 -10.57 -3.54 -13.94
N TRP A 52 -10.90 -3.63 -12.66
CA TRP A 52 -10.02 -3.19 -11.60
C TRP A 52 -8.69 -3.96 -11.61
N LEU A 53 -8.76 -5.31 -11.74
CA LEU A 53 -7.59 -6.18 -11.83
C LEU A 53 -6.74 -5.88 -13.06
N ALA A 54 -7.34 -5.57 -14.21
CA ALA A 54 -6.61 -5.18 -15.41
C ALA A 54 -5.83 -3.87 -15.21
N LEU A 55 -6.44 -2.88 -14.56
CA LEU A 55 -5.78 -1.61 -14.20
C LEU A 55 -4.67 -1.83 -13.17
N TYR A 56 -4.93 -2.65 -12.14
CA TYR A 56 -3.92 -3.01 -11.15
C TYR A 56 -2.71 -3.69 -11.82
N LYS A 57 -2.94 -4.71 -12.64
CA LYS A 57 -1.92 -5.45 -13.37
C LYS A 57 -1.08 -4.52 -14.28
N LYS A 58 -1.73 -3.54 -14.91
CA LYS A 58 -1.04 -2.64 -15.84
C LYS A 58 -0.22 -1.57 -15.11
N TYR A 59 -0.76 -0.97 -14.04
CA TYR A 59 -0.19 0.26 -13.46
C TYR A 59 0.42 0.11 -12.07
N HIS A 60 -0.04 -0.86 -11.27
CA HIS A 60 0.46 -1.03 -9.89
C HIS A 60 1.40 -2.23 -9.75
N PHE A 61 1.02 -3.37 -10.29
CA PHE A 61 1.78 -4.60 -10.18
C PHE A 61 3.23 -4.51 -10.70
N PRO A 62 3.57 -3.76 -11.77
CA PRO A 62 4.96 -3.58 -12.19
C PRO A 62 5.84 -2.92 -11.11
N ILE A 63 5.26 -2.01 -10.31
CA ILE A 63 5.98 -1.37 -9.19
C ILE A 63 6.27 -2.40 -8.10
N MET A 64 5.28 -3.23 -7.75
CA MET A 64 5.46 -4.32 -6.78
C MET A 64 6.51 -5.35 -7.24
N LYS A 65 6.51 -5.70 -8.53
CA LYS A 65 7.56 -6.55 -9.09
C LYS A 65 8.94 -5.94 -8.95
N TYR A 66 9.10 -4.66 -9.24
CA TYR A 66 10.34 -3.94 -9.03
C TYR A 66 10.78 -4.02 -7.56
N GLU A 67 9.87 -3.77 -6.61
CA GLU A 67 10.16 -3.83 -5.18
C GLU A 67 10.55 -5.24 -4.71
N ILE A 68 9.95 -6.29 -5.30
CA ILE A 68 10.32 -7.70 -5.05
C ILE A 68 11.73 -7.99 -5.59
N GLU A 69 12.01 -7.62 -6.84
CA GLU A 69 13.32 -7.82 -7.49
C GLU A 69 14.47 -7.14 -6.74
N HIS A 70 14.18 -6.00 -6.07
CA HIS A 70 15.17 -5.24 -5.29
C HIS A 70 15.16 -5.58 -3.79
N GLY A 71 14.38 -6.58 -3.36
CA GLY A 71 14.38 -7.10 -1.99
C GLY A 71 13.73 -6.18 -0.95
N GLN A 72 12.89 -5.25 -1.39
CA GLN A 72 12.09 -4.38 -0.51
C GLN A 72 10.79 -5.05 -0.09
N VAL A 73 10.29 -5.96 -0.91
CA VAL A 73 9.16 -6.84 -0.69
C VAL A 73 9.64 -8.28 -0.93
N ILE A 74 9.16 -9.24 -0.15
CA ILE A 74 9.45 -10.66 -0.34
C ILE A 74 8.48 -11.27 -1.32
N SER A 75 7.19 -10.99 -1.14
CA SER A 75 6.15 -11.51 -2.03
C SER A 75 4.89 -10.65 -1.97
N GLU A 76 4.13 -10.71 -3.05
CA GLU A 76 2.77 -10.21 -3.16
C GLU A 76 1.86 -11.34 -3.65
N LYS A 77 0.70 -11.49 -3.03
CA LYS A 77 -0.35 -12.43 -3.45
C LYS A 77 -1.68 -11.72 -3.49
N ILE A 78 -2.44 -11.94 -4.56
CA ILE A 78 -3.73 -11.32 -4.78
C ILE A 78 -4.79 -12.41 -4.70
N PHE A 79 -5.83 -12.16 -3.92
CA PHE A 79 -6.95 -13.07 -3.70
C PHE A 79 -8.25 -12.37 -4.09
N ALA A 80 -9.12 -13.09 -4.78
CA ALA A 80 -10.50 -12.70 -4.96
C ALA A 80 -11.37 -13.42 -3.93
N SER A 81 -12.42 -12.77 -3.45
CA SER A 81 -13.41 -13.44 -2.60
C SER A 81 -14.13 -14.53 -3.39
N GLY A 82 -14.05 -15.76 -2.92
CA GLY A 82 -14.73 -16.92 -3.51
C GLY A 82 -16.13 -17.17 -2.95
N SER A 83 -16.61 -16.31 -2.04
CA SER A 83 -17.91 -16.47 -1.39
C SER A 83 -18.78 -15.24 -1.56
N HIS A 84 -20.10 -15.45 -1.62
CA HIS A 84 -21.10 -14.37 -1.63
C HIS A 84 -21.61 -14.09 -0.20
N SER A 85 -20.70 -13.95 0.75
CA SER A 85 -21.08 -13.61 2.13
C SER A 85 -21.27 -12.11 2.29
N ILE A 86 -22.20 -11.74 3.17
CA ILE A 86 -22.44 -10.33 3.52
C ILE A 86 -21.25 -9.77 4.33
N GLN A 87 -20.49 -10.63 4.99
CA GLN A 87 -19.33 -10.29 5.82
C GLN A 87 -18.21 -11.34 5.68
N PRO A 88 -16.95 -10.95 5.54
CA PRO A 88 -16.45 -9.59 5.26
C PRO A 88 -16.79 -9.15 3.85
N SER A 89 -17.10 -7.87 3.66
CA SER A 89 -17.59 -7.31 2.40
C SER A 89 -16.44 -6.79 1.51
N TRP A 90 -15.45 -7.60 1.22
CA TRP A 90 -14.39 -7.27 0.26
C TRP A 90 -14.45 -8.17 -0.98
N ASP A 91 -13.94 -7.67 -2.10
CA ASP A 91 -13.88 -8.39 -3.37
C ASP A 91 -12.46 -8.85 -3.69
N ILE A 92 -11.46 -8.01 -3.38
CA ILE A 92 -10.03 -8.31 -3.60
C ILE A 92 -9.27 -8.09 -2.28
N ALA A 93 -8.39 -9.02 -1.96
CA ALA A 93 -7.39 -8.89 -0.90
C ALA A 93 -5.98 -9.05 -1.47
N ILE A 94 -5.08 -8.15 -1.12
CA ILE A 94 -3.67 -8.19 -1.51
C ILE A 94 -2.84 -8.39 -0.26
N VAL A 95 -2.12 -9.51 -0.21
CA VAL A 95 -1.21 -9.83 0.89
C VAL A 95 0.21 -9.52 0.46
N VAL A 96 0.87 -8.64 1.18
CA VAL A 96 2.26 -8.24 0.97
C VAL A 96 3.10 -8.71 2.14
N VAL A 97 4.15 -9.48 1.85
CA VAL A 97 5.15 -9.90 2.81
C VAL A 97 6.42 -9.11 2.57
N SER A 98 6.90 -8.44 3.60
CA SER A 98 8.12 -7.63 3.57
C SER A 98 9.16 -8.19 4.55
N PRO A 99 10.46 -7.91 4.32
CA PRO A 99 11.49 -8.22 5.32
C PRO A 99 11.18 -7.58 6.67
N ALA A 100 11.70 -8.17 7.73
CA ALA A 100 11.64 -7.57 9.07
C ALA A 100 12.12 -6.10 9.01
N PRO A 101 11.57 -5.21 9.86
CA PRO A 101 11.89 -3.78 9.81
C PRO A 101 13.40 -3.47 9.83
N GLY A 102 14.21 -4.25 10.54
CA GLY A 102 15.67 -4.10 10.59
C GLY A 102 16.45 -4.76 9.44
N ALA A 103 15.80 -5.64 8.66
CA ALA A 103 16.43 -6.37 7.55
C ALA A 103 16.07 -5.80 6.17
N ARG A 104 15.17 -4.82 6.11
CA ARG A 104 14.75 -4.19 4.86
C ARG A 104 15.90 -3.37 4.28
N LYS A 105 16.26 -3.65 3.04
CA LYS A 105 17.24 -2.82 2.31
C LYS A 105 16.67 -1.42 2.08
N ALA A 106 17.52 -0.40 2.25
CA ALA A 106 17.14 0.94 1.85
C ALA A 106 16.85 0.96 0.32
N PRO A 107 15.78 1.62 -0.13
CA PRO A 107 15.49 1.70 -1.55
C PRO A 107 16.58 2.52 -2.27
N GLU A 108 17.10 1.97 -3.37
CA GLU A 108 18.07 2.68 -4.23
C GLU A 108 17.43 3.85 -4.98
N LYS A 109 16.13 3.75 -5.25
CA LYS A 109 15.34 4.77 -5.94
C LYS A 109 14.11 5.13 -5.12
N THR A 110 13.71 6.38 -5.21
CA THR A 110 12.42 6.82 -4.70
C THR A 110 11.28 6.20 -5.51
N ARG A 111 10.09 6.08 -4.91
CA ARG A 111 8.91 5.59 -5.63
C ARG A 111 8.62 6.39 -6.92
N ALA A 112 8.85 7.70 -6.90
CA ALA A 112 8.68 8.54 -8.07
C ALA A 112 9.67 8.21 -9.20
N GLU A 113 10.91 7.89 -8.88
CA GLU A 113 11.93 7.46 -9.85
C GLU A 113 11.62 6.07 -10.41
N ILE A 114 11.13 5.14 -9.58
CA ILE A 114 10.65 3.83 -10.02
C ILE A 114 9.51 3.99 -11.02
N ILE A 115 8.49 4.80 -10.68
CA ILE A 115 7.37 5.06 -11.57
C ILE A 115 7.83 5.64 -12.92
N ARG A 116 8.71 6.64 -12.91
CA ARG A 116 9.24 7.23 -14.15
C ARG A 116 10.03 6.23 -14.98
N SER A 117 10.73 5.29 -14.35
CA SER A 117 11.50 4.26 -15.07
C SER A 117 10.62 3.18 -15.68
N LEU A 118 9.48 2.87 -15.06
CA LEU A 118 8.56 1.82 -15.51
C LEU A 118 7.51 2.33 -16.52
N PHE A 119 7.13 3.61 -16.42
CA PHE A 119 6.05 4.20 -17.21
C PHE A 119 6.55 5.44 -17.98
N PRO A 120 7.00 5.28 -19.25
CA PRO A 120 7.42 6.41 -20.07
C PRO A 120 6.31 7.44 -20.30
N ASP A 121 5.05 6.99 -20.42
CA ASP A 121 3.87 7.87 -20.46
C ASP A 121 3.28 8.01 -19.04
N LEU A 122 3.74 9.02 -18.33
CA LEU A 122 3.24 9.34 -16.98
C LEU A 122 1.77 9.79 -17.00
N ALA A 123 1.27 10.35 -18.10
CA ALA A 123 -0.12 10.77 -18.18
C ALA A 123 -1.05 9.55 -18.25
N ASP A 124 -0.68 8.52 -19.04
CA ASP A 124 -1.39 7.24 -19.09
C ASP A 124 -1.36 6.55 -17.73
N TYR A 125 -0.20 6.49 -17.07
CA TYR A 125 -0.07 5.96 -15.72
C TYR A 125 -1.01 6.63 -14.71
N VAL A 126 -0.98 7.97 -14.65
CA VAL A 126 -1.83 8.74 -13.71
C VAL A 126 -3.30 8.54 -14.01
N LYS A 127 -3.68 8.51 -15.30
CA LYS A 127 -5.05 8.25 -15.72
C LYS A 127 -5.51 6.86 -15.28
N GLY A 128 -4.69 5.84 -15.48
CA GLY A 128 -5.00 4.46 -15.11
C GLY A 128 -5.16 4.27 -13.60
N GLU A 129 -4.25 4.84 -12.80
CA GLU A 129 -4.36 4.79 -11.33
C GLU A 129 -5.63 5.53 -10.84
N LYS A 130 -5.96 6.68 -11.41
CA LYS A 130 -7.23 7.38 -11.10
C LYS A 130 -8.45 6.55 -11.44
N GLN A 131 -8.45 5.86 -12.58
CA GLN A 131 -9.55 4.96 -12.97
C GLN A 131 -9.68 3.79 -11.99
N ARG A 132 -8.57 3.16 -11.59
CA ARG A 132 -8.56 2.09 -10.59
C ARG A 132 -9.16 2.56 -9.26
N TRP A 133 -8.75 3.72 -8.78
CA TRP A 133 -9.31 4.29 -7.55
C TRP A 133 -10.78 4.69 -7.68
N ALA A 134 -11.22 5.16 -8.83
CA ALA A 134 -12.63 5.45 -9.07
C ALA A 134 -13.53 4.20 -9.05
N LEU A 135 -12.96 3.02 -9.29
CA LEU A 135 -13.63 1.73 -9.14
C LEU A 135 -13.57 1.18 -7.71
N THR A 136 -12.83 1.79 -6.81
CA THR A 136 -12.69 1.34 -5.42
C THR A 136 -13.76 2.03 -4.58
N LEU A 137 -14.74 1.27 -4.10
CA LEU A 137 -15.79 1.77 -3.21
C LEU A 137 -15.27 1.96 -1.78
N GLU A 138 -14.55 0.95 -1.28
CA GLU A 138 -13.92 0.96 0.04
C GLU A 138 -12.53 0.34 -0.05
N HIS A 139 -11.64 0.83 0.78
CA HIS A 139 -10.28 0.31 0.91
C HIS A 139 -9.79 0.49 2.34
N TRP A 140 -9.18 -0.58 2.87
CA TRP A 140 -8.51 -0.52 4.16
C TRP A 140 -7.30 -1.44 4.18
N ASP A 141 -6.32 -1.09 5.01
CA ASP A 141 -5.09 -1.84 5.20
C ASP A 141 -5.02 -2.38 6.63
N GLU A 142 -4.58 -3.62 6.76
CA GLU A 142 -4.31 -4.26 8.03
C GLU A 142 -2.86 -4.71 8.09
N LYS A 143 -2.25 -4.59 9.28
CA LYS A 143 -0.97 -5.22 9.58
C LYS A 143 -1.23 -6.47 10.39
N LEU A 144 -0.69 -7.58 9.91
CA LEU A 144 -0.78 -8.86 10.61
C LEU A 144 0.48 -9.06 11.46
N VAL A 145 0.29 -9.58 12.65
CA VAL A 145 1.35 -10.01 13.54
C VAL A 145 1.35 -11.53 13.54
N GLU A 146 2.47 -12.12 13.16
CA GLU A 146 2.64 -13.57 13.25
C GLU A 146 2.79 -14.00 14.71
N LEU A 147 1.95 -14.94 15.14
CA LEU A 147 2.00 -15.55 16.45
C LEU A 147 2.76 -16.87 16.33
N ASP A 148 3.88 -16.99 17.05
CA ASP A 148 4.57 -18.25 17.20
C ASP A 148 3.93 -19.00 18.37
N LEU A 149 3.07 -19.97 18.06
CA LEU A 149 2.33 -20.73 19.07
C LEU A 149 3.20 -21.72 19.82
N ASP A 150 4.36 -22.09 19.28
CA ASP A 150 5.26 -23.05 19.91
C ASP A 150 6.23 -22.37 20.89
N ASN A 151 6.74 -21.19 20.54
CA ASN A 151 7.82 -20.54 21.29
C ASN A 151 7.54 -19.08 21.65
N GLY A 152 6.52 -18.47 21.07
CA GLY A 152 6.21 -17.07 21.26
C GLY A 152 5.28 -16.79 22.43
N PRO A 153 5.28 -15.56 22.96
CA PRO A 153 4.26 -15.13 23.89
C PRO A 153 2.92 -15.07 23.20
N LEU A 154 1.88 -15.64 23.82
CA LEU A 154 0.49 -15.58 23.31
C LEU A 154 -0.16 -14.22 23.56
N SER A 155 0.57 -13.24 24.10
CA SER A 155 0.08 -11.89 24.32
C SER A 155 0.54 -10.96 23.22
N LEU A 156 -0.40 -10.27 22.58
CA LEU A 156 -0.15 -9.19 21.63
C LEU A 156 0.27 -7.89 22.33
N TYR A 157 0.05 -7.79 23.60
CA TYR A 157 0.33 -6.61 24.40
C TYR A 157 1.35 -6.94 25.48
N GLU A 158 2.39 -6.10 25.61
CA GLU A 158 3.23 -6.16 26.80
C GLU A 158 2.37 -5.83 28.04
N PRO A 159 2.44 -6.62 29.12
CA PRO A 159 1.79 -6.24 30.37
C PRO A 159 2.26 -4.83 30.79
N ILE A 160 1.32 -4.02 31.24
CA ILE A 160 1.61 -2.61 31.67
C ILE A 160 2.65 -2.60 32.81
N ASP A 161 2.78 -3.69 33.53
CA ASP A 161 3.69 -3.92 34.67
C ASP A 161 4.93 -4.74 34.28
N ALA A 162 5.19 -5.00 33.01
CA ALA A 162 6.40 -5.70 32.61
C ALA A 162 7.64 -4.88 32.97
N PRO A 163 8.60 -5.43 33.76
CA PRO A 163 9.82 -4.71 34.10
C PRO A 163 10.58 -4.37 32.82
N ALA A 164 11.08 -3.12 32.73
CA ALA A 164 11.89 -2.70 31.59
C ALA A 164 13.06 -3.69 31.40
N ARG A 165 13.11 -4.36 30.25
CA ARG A 165 14.20 -5.28 29.92
C ARG A 165 15.50 -4.46 29.84
N LYS A 166 16.46 -4.82 30.70
CA LYS A 166 17.81 -4.22 30.77
C LYS A 166 18.62 -4.55 29.50
#